data_cac76253ff7549c96409eb69c7043006
#
_entry.id   cac76253ff7549c96409eb69c7043006
#
_cell.length_a   1.000
_cell.length_b   1.000
_cell.length_c   1.000
_cell.angle_alpha   90.00
_cell.angle_beta   90.00
_cell.angle_gamma   90.00
#
_symmetry.space_group_name_H-M   'P 1'
#
loop_
_entity.id
_entity.type
_entity.pdbx_description
1 polymer ?
#
loop_
_entity_poly.entity_id
_entity_poly.type
_entity_poly.pdbx_seq_one_letter_code
_entity_poly.pdbx_strand_id
1 'polypeptide(L)'
;MTRKLYPLLSLAFVLSLAACSSPEEDGTPKKDTRILPPASGTHSELLLVMPDELWKGSAGESFREIYLADQEGLPQSEAYFDVSRVEPKDVNKILQKTKSIMWVERSDTSFVKMQKDLWARPQRIVRITAPTAEQITETIRGSANQLIEAYKVHDMAVIQSRLRKSAYAYTHENLKKIGIKNMLLHKGFDPTLDQEDLKIFATKTVKTIQYVLVSERPMTEGLVSVDDIIAHRDSLGKHYFEGTHEGSYMATELLIPPSIETTEISGMFALETRGLWRMEEDFMGGPFLSYTIYDEKNNRILTVESVLYGPTAKKRNVVLEMEAMMRSIKL
;
A
#
# COMPACT_ATOMS: atom_id res chain seq x y z
N MET A 1 50.31 76.80 20.96
CA MET A 1 49.84 75.60 20.31
C MET A 1 48.33 75.58 20.42
N THR A 2 47.63 76.05 19.43
CA THR A 2 46.18 76.22 19.43
C THR A 2 45.53 75.24 18.47
N ARG A 3 44.77 74.27 18.97
CA ARG A 3 43.97 73.33 18.16
C ARG A 3 42.58 73.98 17.88
N LYS A 4 42.27 74.18 16.60
CA LYS A 4 40.94 74.58 16.13
C LYS A 4 40.01 73.44 16.07
N LEU A 5 38.89 73.50 16.76
CA LEU A 5 37.71 72.56 16.60
C LEU A 5 36.82 73.15 15.48
N TYR A 6 36.45 72.28 14.54
CA TYR A 6 35.40 72.54 13.57
C TYR A 6 34.09 71.74 14.04
N PRO A 7 32.92 72.36 13.99
CA PRO A 7 31.69 71.68 14.29
C PRO A 7 31.23 70.90 13.04
N LEU A 8 30.98 69.61 13.23
CA LEU A 8 30.30 68.71 12.27
C LEU A 8 28.80 68.97 12.37
N LEU A 9 28.23 69.47 11.26
CA LEU A 9 26.78 69.56 11.06
C LEU A 9 26.26 68.14 10.68
N SER A 10 25.50 67.49 11.58
CA SER A 10 24.84 66.23 11.33
C SER A 10 23.52 66.53 10.65
N LEU A 11 23.45 66.21 9.34
CA LEU A 11 22.22 66.17 8.55
C LEU A 11 21.48 64.86 8.85
N ALA A 12 20.45 64.87 9.65
CA ALA A 12 19.59 63.71 9.91
C ALA A 12 18.68 63.48 8.68
N PHE A 13 19.00 62.44 7.90
CA PHE A 13 18.12 61.97 6.83
C PHE A 13 17.14 60.95 7.42
N VAL A 14 15.87 61.37 7.60
CA VAL A 14 14.78 60.48 8.03
C VAL A 14 14.32 59.66 6.82
N LEU A 15 14.77 58.42 6.73
CA LEU A 15 14.20 57.43 5.81
C LEU A 15 12.91 56.87 6.43
N SER A 16 11.78 57.28 5.91
CA SER A 16 10.48 56.62 6.16
C SER A 16 10.42 55.27 5.41
N LEU A 17 10.73 54.19 6.10
CA LEU A 17 10.45 52.82 5.65
C LEU A 17 8.92 52.59 5.74
N ALA A 18 8.22 52.71 4.61
CA ALA A 18 6.91 52.15 4.43
C ALA A 18 7.05 50.63 4.39
N ALA A 19 6.85 49.99 5.52
CA ALA A 19 6.70 48.53 5.60
C ALA A 19 5.37 48.14 4.92
N CYS A 20 5.45 47.74 3.65
CA CYS A 20 4.38 46.90 3.06
C CYS A 20 4.42 45.55 3.78
N SER A 21 3.61 45.38 4.80
CA SER A 21 3.31 44.06 5.34
C SER A 21 2.47 43.30 4.31
N SER A 22 3.13 42.43 3.53
CA SER A 22 2.46 41.36 2.83
C SER A 22 1.84 40.44 3.88
N PRO A 23 0.57 40.02 3.76
CA PRO A 23 0.04 39.04 4.67
C PRO A 23 0.87 37.76 4.55
N GLU A 24 1.47 37.31 5.65
CA GLU A 24 2.02 35.95 5.73
C GLU A 24 0.89 34.98 5.38
N GLU A 25 1.03 34.25 4.26
CA GLU A 25 0.16 33.13 3.98
C GLU A 25 0.44 32.08 5.06
N ASP A 26 -0.50 31.95 5.99
CA ASP A 26 -0.57 30.88 6.96
C ASP A 26 -0.53 29.55 6.19
N GLY A 27 0.57 28.82 6.33
CA GLY A 27 0.88 27.58 5.60
C GLY A 27 -0.02 26.39 5.94
N THR A 28 -1.20 26.62 6.47
CA THR A 28 -2.21 25.58 6.65
C THR A 28 -2.75 25.18 5.27
N PRO A 29 -2.65 23.90 4.88
CA PRO A 29 -3.18 23.43 3.60
C PRO A 29 -4.67 23.74 3.54
N LYS A 30 -5.09 24.63 2.63
CA LYS A 30 -6.51 24.98 2.42
C LYS A 30 -7.29 23.69 2.19
N LYS A 31 -8.24 23.41 3.07
CA LYS A 31 -9.12 22.25 2.96
C LYS A 31 -9.87 22.35 1.65
N ASP A 32 -9.68 21.35 0.77
CA ASP A 32 -10.39 21.29 -0.52
C ASP A 32 -11.90 21.15 -0.27
N THR A 33 -12.64 22.21 -0.54
CA THR A 33 -14.08 22.30 -0.31
C THR A 33 -14.92 21.90 -1.53
N ARG A 34 -14.28 21.49 -2.63
CA ARG A 34 -14.99 21.05 -3.83
C ARG A 34 -15.85 19.83 -3.55
N ILE A 35 -17.11 19.87 -3.95
CA ILE A 35 -18.00 18.71 -3.95
C ILE A 35 -17.73 17.92 -5.22
N LEU A 36 -17.00 16.81 -5.09
CA LEU A 36 -16.68 15.91 -6.19
C LEU A 36 -17.60 14.68 -6.15
N PRO A 37 -17.99 14.14 -7.31
CA PRO A 37 -18.71 12.88 -7.37
C PRO A 37 -17.87 11.73 -6.84
N PRO A 38 -18.49 10.59 -6.43
CA PRO A 38 -17.76 9.41 -6.07
C PRO A 38 -16.97 8.87 -7.26
N ALA A 39 -15.75 8.41 -6.99
CA ALA A 39 -14.93 7.73 -7.99
C ALA A 39 -15.50 6.33 -8.27
N SER A 40 -15.31 5.84 -9.49
CA SER A 40 -15.69 4.50 -9.96
C SER A 40 -14.46 3.61 -10.13
N GLY A 41 -14.69 2.30 -10.16
CA GLY A 41 -13.67 1.28 -10.35
C GLY A 41 -13.36 0.50 -9.06
N THR A 42 -12.88 -0.73 -9.25
CA THR A 42 -12.46 -1.62 -8.18
C THR A 42 -10.98 -1.43 -7.82
N HIS A 43 -10.46 -2.23 -6.89
CA HIS A 43 -9.05 -2.20 -6.56
C HIS A 43 -8.21 -2.76 -7.71
N SER A 44 -7.01 -2.23 -7.88
CA SER A 44 -6.06 -2.61 -8.94
C SER A 44 -6.58 -2.39 -10.38
N GLU A 45 -7.69 -1.66 -10.58
CA GLU A 45 -8.07 -1.16 -11.89
C GLU A 45 -7.31 0.13 -12.22
N LEU A 46 -6.79 0.23 -13.44
CA LEU A 46 -6.04 1.39 -13.92
C LEU A 46 -6.55 1.81 -15.31
N LEU A 47 -7.03 3.03 -15.42
CA LEU A 47 -7.29 3.67 -16.70
C LEU A 47 -6.00 4.29 -17.23
N LEU A 48 -5.47 3.73 -18.31
CA LEU A 48 -4.36 4.30 -19.05
C LEU A 48 -4.88 5.22 -20.17
N VAL A 49 -4.59 6.50 -20.06
CA VAL A 49 -4.83 7.46 -21.14
C VAL A 49 -3.51 7.66 -21.88
N MET A 50 -3.39 7.10 -23.07
CA MET A 50 -2.15 7.13 -23.86
C MET A 50 -2.48 7.14 -25.36
N PRO A 51 -1.87 8.05 -26.15
CA PRO A 51 -2.04 8.07 -27.61
C PRO A 51 -1.63 6.74 -28.25
N ASP A 52 -2.31 6.38 -29.34
CA ASP A 52 -2.03 5.16 -30.13
C ASP A 52 -0.58 5.04 -30.55
N GLU A 53 0.00 6.15 -30.96
CA GLU A 53 1.40 6.22 -31.36
C GLU A 53 2.36 5.78 -30.24
N LEU A 54 2.16 6.28 -29.01
CA LEU A 54 2.98 5.89 -27.87
C LEU A 54 2.69 4.43 -27.42
N TRP A 55 1.42 4.02 -27.49
CA TRP A 55 0.99 2.67 -27.13
C TRP A 55 1.57 1.58 -28.02
N LYS A 56 1.69 1.85 -29.33
CA LYS A 56 2.26 0.92 -30.32
C LYS A 56 3.80 0.93 -30.32
N GLY A 57 4.44 1.92 -29.71
CA GLY A 57 5.89 2.06 -29.62
C GLY A 57 6.46 1.55 -28.30
N SER A 58 7.74 1.88 -28.07
CA SER A 58 8.54 1.46 -26.90
C SER A 58 7.93 1.88 -25.54
N ALA A 59 7.25 3.02 -25.49
CA ALA A 59 6.57 3.46 -24.28
C ALA A 59 5.43 2.50 -23.87
N GLY A 60 4.60 2.07 -24.84
CA GLY A 60 3.54 1.10 -24.60
C GLY A 60 4.07 -0.30 -24.31
N GLU A 61 5.18 -0.71 -24.95
CA GLU A 61 5.88 -1.96 -24.62
C GLU A 61 6.37 -1.98 -23.18
N SER A 62 7.07 -0.93 -22.76
CA SER A 62 7.55 -0.78 -21.38
C SER A 62 6.42 -0.73 -20.36
N PHE A 63 5.31 -0.05 -20.69
CA PHE A 63 4.13 -0.05 -19.84
C PHE A 63 3.57 -1.47 -19.65
N ARG A 64 3.41 -2.24 -20.74
CA ARG A 64 2.90 -3.63 -20.67
C ARG A 64 3.84 -4.54 -19.89
N GLU A 65 5.12 -4.45 -20.16
CA GLU A 65 6.16 -5.25 -19.47
C GLU A 65 6.13 -5.04 -17.95
N ILE A 66 5.83 -3.85 -17.48
CA ILE A 66 5.90 -3.46 -16.06
C ILE A 66 4.54 -3.59 -15.37
N TYR A 67 3.52 -2.90 -15.88
CA TYR A 67 2.23 -2.76 -15.19
C TYR A 67 1.27 -3.94 -15.42
N LEU A 68 1.52 -4.73 -16.48
CA LEU A 68 0.84 -5.99 -16.74
C LEU A 68 1.70 -7.21 -16.38
N ALA A 69 2.86 -7.02 -15.74
CA ALA A 69 3.64 -8.11 -15.16
C ALA A 69 2.83 -8.78 -14.04
N ASP A 70 3.08 -10.07 -13.86
CA ASP A 70 2.46 -10.84 -12.79
C ASP A 70 2.95 -10.37 -11.42
N GLN A 71 2.02 -10.25 -10.49
CA GLN A 71 2.32 -9.92 -9.10
C GLN A 71 2.95 -11.14 -8.43
N GLU A 72 4.11 -10.93 -7.81
CA GLU A 72 4.79 -11.96 -7.03
C GLU A 72 3.99 -12.40 -5.79
N GLY A 73 4.22 -13.63 -5.35
CA GLY A 73 3.57 -14.21 -4.17
C GLY A 73 2.11 -14.64 -4.39
N LEU A 74 1.67 -14.74 -5.65
CA LEU A 74 0.38 -15.32 -6.01
C LEU A 74 0.58 -16.67 -6.72
N PRO A 75 -0.27 -17.69 -6.45
CA PRO A 75 -0.12 -19.02 -7.06
C PRO A 75 -0.61 -19.09 -8.51
N GLN A 76 -1.24 -18.04 -8.99
CA GLN A 76 -1.75 -17.92 -10.37
C GLN A 76 -1.27 -16.59 -10.94
N SER A 77 -1.08 -16.56 -12.26
CA SER A 77 -0.75 -15.34 -13.00
C SER A 77 -1.87 -14.30 -12.83
N GLU A 78 -1.57 -13.23 -12.13
CA GLU A 78 -2.45 -12.06 -11.96
C GLU A 78 -1.58 -10.80 -12.05
N ALA A 79 -1.83 -9.99 -13.07
CA ALA A 79 -1.08 -8.75 -13.29
C ALA A 79 -1.25 -7.75 -12.13
N TYR A 80 -0.29 -6.82 -11.97
CA TYR A 80 -0.41 -5.74 -10.98
C TYR A 80 -1.70 -4.96 -11.14
N PHE A 81 -2.15 -4.72 -12.39
CA PHE A 81 -3.37 -3.96 -12.68
C PHE A 81 -4.22 -4.62 -13.75
N ASP A 82 -5.54 -4.48 -13.60
CA ASP A 82 -6.49 -4.64 -14.70
C ASP A 82 -6.55 -3.31 -15.47
N VAL A 83 -5.90 -3.24 -16.63
CA VAL A 83 -5.72 -2.01 -17.39
C VAL A 83 -6.76 -1.88 -18.50
N SER A 84 -7.44 -0.74 -18.53
CA SER A 84 -8.22 -0.26 -19.66
C SER A 84 -7.49 0.92 -20.31
N ARG A 85 -7.23 0.86 -21.61
CA ARG A 85 -6.54 1.94 -22.31
C ARG A 85 -7.50 2.71 -23.22
N VAL A 86 -7.34 4.04 -23.25
CA VAL A 86 -8.09 4.94 -24.12
C VAL A 86 -7.19 6.02 -24.73
N GLU A 87 -7.59 6.57 -25.86
CA GLU A 87 -6.98 7.77 -26.44
C GLU A 87 -7.34 9.02 -25.60
N PRO A 88 -6.47 10.04 -25.52
CA PRO A 88 -6.80 11.29 -24.84
C PRO A 88 -8.10 11.94 -25.33
N LYS A 89 -8.39 11.88 -26.63
CA LYS A 89 -9.59 12.43 -27.25
C LYS A 89 -10.89 11.73 -26.82
N ASP A 90 -10.80 10.47 -26.36
CA ASP A 90 -11.95 9.64 -26.01
C ASP A 90 -12.30 9.76 -24.51
N VAL A 91 -11.50 10.50 -23.74
CA VAL A 91 -11.75 10.72 -22.32
C VAL A 91 -12.97 11.60 -22.11
N ASN A 92 -14.02 11.02 -21.58
CA ASN A 92 -15.28 11.69 -21.29
C ASN A 92 -15.53 11.81 -19.77
N LYS A 93 -16.64 12.44 -19.37
CA LYS A 93 -17.01 12.65 -17.96
C LYS A 93 -17.19 11.35 -17.16
N ILE A 94 -17.47 10.22 -17.81
CA ILE A 94 -17.59 8.92 -17.13
C ILE A 94 -16.19 8.42 -16.81
N LEU A 95 -15.29 8.37 -17.78
CA LEU A 95 -13.91 7.93 -17.62
C LEU A 95 -13.11 8.83 -16.66
N GLN A 96 -13.40 10.14 -16.64
CA GLN A 96 -12.83 11.06 -15.66
C GLN A 96 -13.12 10.68 -14.20
N LYS A 97 -14.19 9.90 -13.92
CA LYS A 97 -14.50 9.44 -12.58
C LYS A 97 -13.75 8.19 -12.15
N THR A 98 -12.95 7.58 -13.04
CA THR A 98 -12.15 6.40 -12.69
C THR A 98 -11.23 6.71 -11.51
N LYS A 99 -11.18 5.81 -10.55
CA LYS A 99 -10.44 5.97 -9.29
C LYS A 99 -8.92 6.13 -9.50
N SER A 100 -8.35 5.34 -10.40
CA SER A 100 -6.91 5.34 -10.71
C SER A 100 -6.70 5.60 -12.19
N ILE A 101 -6.02 6.70 -12.53
CA ILE A 101 -5.77 7.12 -13.91
C ILE A 101 -4.27 7.37 -14.08
N MET A 102 -3.67 6.80 -15.14
CA MET A 102 -2.36 7.20 -15.63
C MET A 102 -2.52 7.86 -16.98
N TRP A 103 -2.07 9.11 -17.08
CA TRP A 103 -2.13 9.92 -18.29
C TRP A 103 -0.73 10.11 -18.83
N VAL A 104 -0.48 9.61 -20.05
CA VAL A 104 0.83 9.64 -20.70
C VAL A 104 0.68 10.36 -22.04
N GLU A 105 1.43 11.43 -22.25
CA GLU A 105 1.37 12.21 -23.49
C GLU A 105 2.69 12.95 -23.75
N ARG A 106 2.93 13.35 -25.01
CA ARG A 106 4.05 14.25 -25.34
C ARG A 106 3.77 15.67 -24.90
N SER A 107 4.80 16.37 -24.43
CA SER A 107 4.77 17.78 -24.05
C SER A 107 6.18 18.34 -24.09
N ASP A 108 6.33 19.64 -24.29
CA ASP A 108 7.63 20.32 -24.29
C ASP A 108 8.36 20.22 -22.93
N THR A 109 7.68 19.82 -21.88
CA THR A 109 8.25 19.68 -20.55
C THR A 109 8.15 18.25 -20.05
N SER A 110 9.24 17.76 -19.42
CA SER A 110 9.31 16.44 -18.78
C SER A 110 8.90 16.54 -17.33
N PHE A 111 7.88 15.78 -16.90
CA PHE A 111 7.53 15.61 -15.49
C PHE A 111 6.73 14.33 -15.22
N VAL A 112 6.78 13.89 -13.98
CA VAL A 112 5.84 12.95 -13.38
C VAL A 112 5.11 13.70 -12.27
N LYS A 113 3.79 13.83 -12.39
CA LYS A 113 2.96 14.55 -11.42
C LYS A 113 1.84 13.67 -10.90
N MET A 114 1.77 13.53 -9.58
CA MET A 114 0.66 12.85 -8.91
C MET A 114 -0.35 13.89 -8.38
N GLN A 115 -1.63 13.64 -8.62
CA GLN A 115 -2.74 14.47 -8.17
C GLN A 115 -3.79 13.61 -7.46
N LYS A 116 -4.43 14.20 -6.46
CA LYS A 116 -5.56 13.61 -5.74
C LYS A 116 -6.84 14.35 -6.10
N ASP A 117 -7.95 13.60 -6.24
CA ASP A 117 -9.29 14.16 -6.25
C ASP A 117 -9.48 15.32 -7.25
N LEU A 118 -9.11 15.10 -8.52
CA LEU A 118 -9.26 16.12 -9.57
C LEU A 118 -10.70 16.18 -10.10
N TRP A 119 -11.28 15.03 -10.44
CA TRP A 119 -12.61 14.92 -11.07
C TRP A 119 -13.60 14.10 -10.23
N ALA A 120 -13.08 13.26 -9.32
CA ALA A 120 -13.88 12.40 -8.45
C ALA A 120 -13.14 12.18 -7.12
N ARG A 121 -13.82 11.61 -6.12
CA ARG A 121 -13.21 11.30 -4.82
C ARG A 121 -13.69 9.93 -4.32
N PRO A 122 -12.76 9.05 -3.86
CA PRO A 122 -11.29 9.21 -3.84
C PRO A 122 -10.68 8.92 -5.22
N GLN A 123 -9.71 9.72 -5.65
CA GLN A 123 -9.07 9.55 -6.96
C GLN A 123 -7.55 9.77 -6.88
N ARG A 124 -6.81 8.96 -7.66
CA ARG A 124 -5.37 9.12 -7.91
C ARG A 124 -5.13 9.24 -9.40
N ILE A 125 -4.51 10.37 -9.80
CA ILE A 125 -4.11 10.60 -11.18
C ILE A 125 -2.60 10.77 -11.21
N VAL A 126 -1.94 10.07 -12.12
CA VAL A 126 -0.53 10.28 -12.45
C VAL A 126 -0.46 10.82 -13.87
N ARG A 127 0.26 11.90 -14.08
CA ARG A 127 0.61 12.41 -15.41
C ARG A 127 2.08 12.22 -15.66
N ILE A 128 2.42 11.63 -16.80
CA ILE A 128 3.77 11.45 -17.32
C ILE A 128 3.85 12.20 -18.64
N THR A 129 4.73 13.18 -18.74
CA THR A 129 4.96 13.90 -19.99
C THR A 129 6.46 14.00 -20.27
N ALA A 130 6.83 14.00 -21.55
CA ALA A 130 8.16 14.34 -22.03
C ALA A 130 8.10 14.70 -23.53
N PRO A 131 9.12 15.37 -24.08
CA PRO A 131 9.17 15.77 -25.51
C PRO A 131 9.20 14.60 -26.48
N THR A 132 9.90 13.50 -26.12
CA THR A 132 10.06 12.35 -27.04
C THR A 132 9.52 11.05 -26.45
N ALA A 133 9.24 10.08 -27.33
CA ALA A 133 8.79 8.76 -26.93
C ALA A 133 9.85 8.00 -26.10
N GLU A 134 11.12 8.19 -26.42
CA GLU A 134 12.26 7.60 -25.70
C GLU A 134 12.30 8.10 -24.25
N GLN A 135 12.18 9.41 -24.04
CA GLN A 135 12.14 10.00 -22.69
C GLN A 135 10.90 9.56 -21.89
N ILE A 136 9.75 9.40 -22.53
CA ILE A 136 8.56 8.81 -21.90
C ILE A 136 8.84 7.37 -21.49
N THR A 137 9.48 6.59 -22.36
CA THR A 137 9.85 5.19 -22.07
C THR A 137 10.78 5.10 -20.86
N GLU A 138 11.82 5.93 -20.82
CA GLU A 138 12.74 6.01 -19.67
C GLU A 138 12.02 6.43 -18.39
N THR A 139 11.11 7.40 -18.49
CA THR A 139 10.31 7.85 -17.34
C THR A 139 9.39 6.76 -16.82
N ILE A 140 8.70 6.02 -17.70
CA ILE A 140 7.85 4.87 -17.31
C ILE A 140 8.68 3.82 -16.57
N ARG A 141 9.86 3.46 -17.09
CA ARG A 141 10.75 2.47 -16.44
C ARG A 141 11.33 3.00 -15.12
N GLY A 142 11.84 4.21 -15.12
CA GLY A 142 12.51 4.80 -13.94
C GLY A 142 11.58 5.11 -12.77
N SER A 143 10.28 5.32 -13.01
CA SER A 143 9.30 5.61 -11.97
C SER A 143 8.40 4.41 -11.60
N ALA A 144 8.61 3.25 -12.21
CA ALA A 144 7.70 2.10 -12.15
C ALA A 144 7.35 1.69 -10.73
N ASN A 145 8.33 1.31 -9.91
CA ASN A 145 8.12 0.83 -8.54
C ASN A 145 7.41 1.89 -7.68
N GLN A 146 7.83 3.15 -7.80
CA GLN A 146 7.21 4.26 -7.06
C GLN A 146 5.73 4.44 -7.44
N LEU A 147 5.38 4.31 -8.72
CA LEU A 147 4.01 4.50 -9.20
C LEU A 147 3.12 3.32 -8.86
N ILE A 148 3.62 2.09 -9.00
CA ILE A 148 2.91 0.87 -8.57
C ILE A 148 2.56 0.98 -7.08
N GLU A 149 3.56 1.30 -6.24
CA GLU A 149 3.34 1.46 -4.81
C GLU A 149 2.38 2.62 -4.48
N ALA A 150 2.46 3.74 -5.21
CA ALA A 150 1.55 4.87 -5.02
C ALA A 150 0.08 4.52 -5.30
N TYR A 151 -0.20 3.70 -6.30
CA TYR A 151 -1.55 3.20 -6.57
C TYR A 151 -2.00 2.17 -5.53
N LYS A 152 -1.12 1.26 -5.14
CA LYS A 152 -1.36 0.26 -4.08
C LYS A 152 -1.71 0.94 -2.74
N VAL A 153 -0.90 1.90 -2.30
CA VAL A 153 -1.15 2.70 -1.08
C VAL A 153 -2.46 3.47 -1.18
N HIS A 154 -2.78 4.02 -2.36
CA HIS A 154 -4.07 4.68 -2.57
C HIS A 154 -5.24 3.71 -2.40
N ASP A 155 -5.18 2.53 -3.00
CA ASP A 155 -6.20 1.51 -2.87
C ASP A 155 -6.35 1.03 -1.43
N MET A 156 -5.25 0.77 -0.72
CA MET A 156 -5.29 0.41 0.70
C MET A 156 -5.94 1.50 1.56
N ALA A 157 -5.64 2.78 1.29
CA ALA A 157 -6.28 3.90 2.01
C ALA A 157 -7.79 3.96 1.76
N VAL A 158 -8.23 3.66 0.53
CA VAL A 158 -9.66 3.56 0.17
C VAL A 158 -10.34 2.40 0.91
N ILE A 159 -9.70 1.23 0.93
CA ILE A 159 -10.18 0.04 1.66
C ILE A 159 -10.32 0.38 3.15
N GLN A 160 -9.27 0.92 3.78
CA GLN A 160 -9.29 1.29 5.19
C GLN A 160 -10.34 2.37 5.50
N SER A 161 -10.54 3.35 4.60
CA SER A 161 -11.58 4.36 4.76
C SER A 161 -12.98 3.76 4.71
N ARG A 162 -13.21 2.77 3.84
CA ARG A 162 -14.46 2.02 3.76
C ARG A 162 -14.70 1.21 5.03
N LEU A 163 -13.68 0.48 5.49
CA LEU A 163 -13.75 -0.32 6.72
C LEU A 163 -14.06 0.55 7.94
N ARG A 164 -13.41 1.72 8.08
CA ARG A 164 -13.71 2.67 9.18
C ARG A 164 -15.13 3.23 9.16
N LYS A 165 -15.73 3.36 8.00
CA LYS A 165 -17.11 3.86 7.85
C LYS A 165 -18.17 2.77 8.02
N SER A 166 -17.80 1.51 7.84
CA SER A 166 -18.74 0.42 8.04
C SER A 166 -18.94 0.19 9.55
N ALA A 167 -20.19 0.02 9.98
CA ALA A 167 -20.51 -0.30 11.38
C ALA A 167 -19.92 -1.65 11.85
N TYR A 168 -19.14 -2.28 11.02
CA TYR A 168 -18.59 -3.61 11.18
C TYR A 168 -17.07 -3.64 11.37
N ALA A 169 -16.39 -2.50 11.15
CA ALA A 169 -14.98 -2.36 11.46
C ALA A 169 -14.86 -2.12 12.97
N TYR A 170 -14.49 -3.12 13.71
CA TYR A 170 -14.23 -3.03 15.15
C TYR A 170 -12.90 -3.71 15.50
N THR A 171 -12.30 -3.23 16.55
CA THR A 171 -11.16 -3.91 17.14
C THR A 171 -11.68 -4.99 18.02
N HIS A 172 -11.30 -6.24 17.74
CA HIS A 172 -11.65 -7.37 18.59
C HIS A 172 -11.04 -7.18 19.98
N GLU A 173 -11.83 -7.41 21.02
CA GLU A 173 -11.34 -7.32 22.41
C GLU A 173 -10.14 -8.26 22.66
N ASN A 174 -10.10 -9.38 21.93
CA ASN A 174 -8.99 -10.32 21.98
C ASN A 174 -7.67 -9.70 21.51
N LEU A 175 -7.70 -8.79 20.52
CA LEU A 175 -6.51 -8.07 20.05
C LEU A 175 -5.96 -7.11 21.12
N LYS A 176 -6.82 -6.55 21.96
CA LYS A 176 -6.38 -5.68 23.06
C LYS A 176 -5.58 -6.45 24.12
N LYS A 177 -5.90 -7.73 24.33
CA LYS A 177 -5.16 -8.60 25.28
C LYS A 177 -3.70 -8.80 24.84
N ILE A 178 -3.44 -8.80 23.53
CA ILE A 178 -2.09 -8.89 22.96
C ILE A 178 -1.50 -7.50 22.62
N GLY A 179 -2.04 -6.42 23.21
CA GLY A 179 -1.50 -5.06 23.11
C GLY A 179 -1.79 -4.33 21.79
N ILE A 180 -2.68 -4.84 20.95
CA ILE A 180 -3.12 -4.17 19.74
C ILE A 180 -4.31 -3.26 20.05
N LYS A 181 -4.10 -1.94 19.96
CA LYS A 181 -5.14 -0.95 20.25
C LYS A 181 -6.21 -0.88 19.17
N ASN A 182 -5.83 -1.11 17.93
CA ASN A 182 -6.76 -1.10 16.79
C ASN A 182 -6.20 -1.92 15.63
N MET A 183 -7.08 -2.65 14.94
CA MET A 183 -6.86 -3.30 13.65
C MET A 183 -8.20 -3.42 12.94
N LEU A 184 -8.28 -2.94 11.71
CA LEU A 184 -9.52 -2.94 10.94
C LEU A 184 -9.75 -4.31 10.30
N LEU A 185 -10.51 -5.18 10.96
CA LEU A 185 -11.04 -6.41 10.37
C LEU A 185 -12.48 -6.18 9.89
N HIS A 186 -12.86 -6.73 8.74
CA HIS A 186 -14.26 -6.62 8.33
C HIS A 186 -15.14 -7.59 9.13
N LYS A 187 -16.45 -7.34 9.14
CA LYS A 187 -17.45 -8.03 9.98
C LYS A 187 -17.44 -9.56 9.89
N GLY A 188 -17.03 -10.13 8.77
CA GLY A 188 -17.03 -11.57 8.59
C GLY A 188 -15.90 -12.31 9.29
N PHE A 189 -14.91 -11.59 9.85
CA PHE A 189 -13.83 -12.23 10.60
C PHE A 189 -14.26 -12.49 12.04
N ASP A 190 -14.45 -13.77 12.35
CA ASP A 190 -14.77 -14.25 13.70
C ASP A 190 -13.51 -14.83 14.36
N PRO A 191 -13.34 -14.69 15.68
CA PRO A 191 -12.25 -15.34 16.40
C PRO A 191 -12.48 -16.86 16.43
N THR A 192 -11.50 -17.62 15.94
CA THR A 192 -11.49 -19.08 15.96
C THR A 192 -10.55 -19.65 17.01
N LEU A 193 -9.55 -18.84 17.43
CA LEU A 193 -8.65 -19.16 18.53
C LEU A 193 -8.33 -17.90 19.33
N ASP A 194 -8.32 -18.01 20.68
CA ASP A 194 -7.96 -16.92 21.61
C ASP A 194 -7.09 -17.48 22.74
N GLN A 195 -5.80 -17.70 22.48
CA GLN A 195 -4.80 -18.06 23.48
C GLN A 195 -4.08 -16.80 23.97
N GLU A 196 -3.23 -16.88 24.98
CA GLU A 196 -2.51 -15.76 25.53
C GLU A 196 -1.63 -15.07 24.48
N ASP A 197 -0.83 -15.84 23.77
CA ASP A 197 0.20 -15.43 22.80
C ASP A 197 -0.22 -15.61 21.34
N LEU A 198 -1.40 -16.14 21.05
CA LEU A 198 -1.90 -16.40 19.70
C LEU A 198 -3.40 -16.10 19.55
N LYS A 199 -3.73 -15.31 18.53
CA LYS A 199 -5.11 -15.06 18.11
C LYS A 199 -5.28 -15.46 16.66
N ILE A 200 -6.33 -16.19 16.33
CA ILE A 200 -6.69 -16.53 14.95
C ILE A 200 -8.11 -16.06 14.70
N PHE A 201 -8.28 -15.33 13.60
CA PHE A 201 -9.56 -14.89 13.07
C PHE A 201 -9.76 -15.50 11.70
N ALA A 202 -10.96 -15.92 11.40
CA ALA A 202 -11.29 -16.51 10.11
C ALA A 202 -12.57 -15.92 9.53
N THR A 203 -12.62 -15.85 8.20
CA THR A 203 -13.84 -15.59 7.45
C THR A 203 -13.93 -16.55 6.28
N LYS A 204 -15.16 -16.98 6.00
CA LYS A 204 -15.45 -17.91 4.89
C LYS A 204 -16.51 -17.30 3.98
N THR A 205 -16.19 -17.26 2.71
CA THR A 205 -17.13 -16.92 1.63
C THR A 205 -17.39 -18.15 0.77
N VAL A 206 -18.25 -18.01 -0.23
CA VAL A 206 -18.47 -19.09 -1.21
C VAL A 206 -17.20 -19.45 -1.99
N LYS A 207 -16.27 -18.51 -2.15
CA LYS A 207 -15.08 -18.65 -3.01
C LYS A 207 -13.76 -18.73 -2.25
N THR A 208 -13.72 -18.22 -1.01
CA THR A 208 -12.46 -18.07 -0.27
C THR A 208 -12.63 -18.40 1.20
N ILE A 209 -11.57 -18.91 1.81
CA ILE A 209 -11.36 -18.92 3.26
C ILE A 209 -10.14 -18.03 3.53
N GLN A 210 -10.28 -17.11 4.47
CA GLN A 210 -9.25 -16.16 4.84
C GLN A 210 -8.99 -16.27 6.34
N TYR A 211 -7.74 -16.28 6.72
CA TYR A 211 -7.30 -16.25 8.10
C TYR A 211 -6.43 -15.02 8.35
N VAL A 212 -6.55 -14.46 9.55
CA VAL A 212 -5.63 -13.48 10.10
C VAL A 212 -5.13 -14.03 11.44
N LEU A 213 -3.83 -14.23 11.53
CA LEU A 213 -3.16 -14.71 12.74
C LEU A 213 -2.40 -13.51 13.35
N VAL A 214 -2.44 -13.46 14.67
CA VAL A 214 -1.61 -12.53 15.46
C VAL A 214 -0.95 -13.35 16.54
N SER A 215 0.39 -13.44 16.52
CA SER A 215 1.16 -14.13 17.54
C SER A 215 2.24 -13.23 18.11
N GLU A 216 2.60 -13.43 19.38
CA GLU A 216 3.74 -12.78 20.01
C GLU A 216 4.72 -13.79 20.56
N ARG A 217 6.00 -13.39 20.60
CA ARG A 217 7.08 -14.12 21.21
C ARG A 217 8.12 -13.17 21.79
N PRO A 218 8.95 -13.60 22.75
CA PRO A 218 10.02 -12.77 23.30
C PRO A 218 10.95 -12.24 22.21
N MET A 219 11.48 -11.03 22.41
CA MET A 219 12.51 -10.45 21.55
C MET A 219 13.76 -11.32 21.57
N THR A 220 14.33 -11.56 20.39
CA THR A 220 15.63 -12.22 20.23
C THR A 220 16.73 -11.19 20.05
N GLU A 221 17.99 -11.56 20.33
CA GLU A 221 19.12 -10.72 19.99
C GLU A 221 19.29 -10.65 18.46
N GLY A 222 19.32 -9.44 17.92
CA GLY A 222 19.42 -9.19 16.48
C GLY A 222 18.13 -9.42 15.68
N LEU A 223 18.26 -9.38 14.36
CA LEU A 223 17.16 -9.65 13.44
C LEU A 223 16.95 -11.16 13.30
N VAL A 224 15.67 -11.58 13.30
CA VAL A 224 15.32 -12.96 12.97
C VAL A 224 15.71 -13.28 11.52
N SER A 225 16.22 -14.47 11.32
CA SER A 225 16.56 -14.97 9.99
C SER A 225 15.30 -15.34 9.19
N VAL A 226 15.46 -15.51 7.88
CA VAL A 226 14.41 -16.07 7.00
C VAL A 226 13.93 -17.42 7.53
N ASP A 227 14.88 -18.29 7.91
CA ASP A 227 14.60 -19.64 8.42
C ASP A 227 13.81 -19.59 9.74
N ASP A 228 14.10 -18.63 10.62
CA ASP A 228 13.34 -18.44 11.87
C ASP A 228 11.90 -17.98 11.61
N ILE A 229 11.68 -17.11 10.61
CA ILE A 229 10.34 -16.67 10.22
C ILE A 229 9.55 -17.87 9.68
N ILE A 230 10.16 -18.66 8.78
CA ILE A 230 9.53 -19.85 8.20
C ILE A 230 9.27 -20.91 9.29
N ALA A 231 10.24 -21.20 10.15
CA ALA A 231 10.08 -22.17 11.23
C ALA A 231 8.95 -21.79 12.19
N HIS A 232 8.86 -20.51 12.58
CA HIS A 232 7.76 -20.02 13.42
C HIS A 232 6.41 -20.20 12.72
N ARG A 233 6.32 -19.77 11.47
CA ARG A 233 5.12 -19.91 10.65
C ARG A 233 4.69 -21.36 10.50
N ASP A 234 5.61 -22.26 10.15
CA ASP A 234 5.32 -23.69 9.92
C ASP A 234 4.96 -24.40 11.21
N SER A 235 5.51 -23.97 12.36
CA SER A 235 5.09 -24.46 13.67
C SER A 235 3.63 -24.13 13.96
N LEU A 236 3.19 -22.90 13.67
CA LEU A 236 1.77 -22.52 13.79
C LEU A 236 0.90 -23.26 12.78
N GLY A 237 1.38 -23.39 11.53
CA GLY A 237 0.71 -24.17 10.48
C GLY A 237 0.44 -25.61 10.89
N LYS A 238 1.44 -26.27 11.41
CA LYS A 238 1.36 -27.67 11.85
C LYS A 238 0.44 -27.89 13.05
N HIS A 239 0.36 -26.91 13.97
CA HIS A 239 -0.43 -27.06 15.19
C HIS A 239 -1.92 -26.69 15.03
N TYR A 240 -2.23 -25.73 14.15
CA TYR A 240 -3.56 -25.11 14.13
C TYR A 240 -4.29 -25.24 12.80
N PHE A 241 -3.64 -25.78 11.75
CA PHE A 241 -4.26 -25.89 10.44
C PHE A 241 -4.12 -27.31 9.89
N GLU A 242 -5.13 -28.12 10.17
CA GLU A 242 -5.28 -29.44 9.58
C GLU A 242 -5.95 -29.36 8.21
N GLY A 243 -5.56 -30.22 7.28
CA GLY A 243 -6.21 -30.40 5.99
C GLY A 243 -7.39 -31.36 6.05
N THR A 244 -7.74 -31.91 4.88
CA THR A 244 -8.88 -32.85 4.79
C THR A 244 -8.51 -34.30 5.16
N HIS A 245 -7.22 -34.61 5.25
CA HIS A 245 -6.69 -35.92 5.57
C HIS A 245 -6.02 -35.89 6.96
N GLU A 246 -6.18 -36.98 7.71
CA GLU A 246 -5.54 -37.15 9.02
C GLU A 246 -4.01 -37.03 8.90
N GLY A 247 -3.41 -36.19 9.75
CA GLY A 247 -1.98 -35.91 9.73
C GLY A 247 -1.53 -34.86 8.71
N SER A 248 -2.41 -34.35 7.86
CA SER A 248 -2.11 -33.23 6.98
C SER A 248 -2.03 -31.92 7.75
N TYR A 249 -1.13 -31.01 7.36
CA TYR A 249 -0.94 -29.72 8.01
C TYR A 249 -0.39 -28.67 7.06
N MET A 250 -0.61 -27.38 7.40
CA MET A 250 -0.13 -26.26 6.61
C MET A 250 1.37 -26.03 6.84
N ALA A 251 2.12 -25.86 5.75
CA ALA A 251 3.54 -25.50 5.72
C ALA A 251 3.83 -24.46 4.63
N THR A 252 5.02 -23.89 4.67
CA THR A 252 5.49 -22.97 3.62
C THR A 252 5.87 -23.76 2.35
N GLU A 253 5.48 -23.25 1.18
CA GLU A 253 5.94 -23.76 -0.11
C GLU A 253 7.35 -23.24 -0.40
N LEU A 254 8.35 -24.10 -0.33
CA LEU A 254 9.76 -23.71 -0.49
C LEU A 254 10.29 -23.87 -1.94
N LEU A 255 9.53 -24.54 -2.82
CA LEU A 255 9.88 -24.57 -4.25
C LEU A 255 9.82 -23.18 -4.89
N ILE A 256 9.00 -22.29 -4.31
CA ILE A 256 8.94 -20.88 -4.63
C ILE A 256 9.29 -20.12 -3.34
N PRO A 257 10.58 -19.78 -3.12
CA PRO A 257 11.03 -19.18 -1.88
C PRO A 257 10.26 -17.89 -1.57
N PRO A 258 9.86 -17.66 -0.31
CA PRO A 258 9.24 -16.40 0.09
C PRO A 258 10.17 -15.21 -0.13
N SER A 259 9.62 -14.07 -0.57
CA SER A 259 10.31 -12.78 -0.58
C SER A 259 10.25 -12.13 0.78
N ILE A 260 11.34 -11.43 1.18
CA ILE A 260 11.40 -10.69 2.44
C ILE A 260 11.91 -9.28 2.16
N GLU A 261 11.16 -8.30 2.65
CA GLU A 261 11.49 -6.88 2.53
C GLU A 261 11.38 -6.18 3.89
N THR A 262 12.18 -5.14 4.07
CA THR A 262 12.05 -4.27 5.24
C THR A 262 10.90 -3.29 5.05
N THR A 263 10.14 -3.06 6.11
CA THR A 263 9.00 -2.13 6.09
C THR A 263 8.80 -1.49 7.46
N GLU A 264 7.79 -0.66 7.58
CA GLU A 264 7.36 -0.04 8.84
C GLU A 264 5.88 -0.34 9.08
N ILE A 265 5.55 -0.78 10.28
CA ILE A 265 4.18 -1.01 10.73
C ILE A 265 3.97 -0.27 12.06
N SER A 266 3.00 0.63 12.09
CA SER A 266 2.67 1.42 13.30
C SER A 266 3.85 2.24 13.86
N GLY A 267 4.78 2.67 13.00
CA GLY A 267 5.99 3.39 13.40
C GLY A 267 7.14 2.50 13.91
N MET A 268 7.03 1.18 13.76
CA MET A 268 8.01 0.20 14.20
C MET A 268 8.64 -0.50 13.01
N PHE A 269 9.93 -0.84 13.11
CA PHE A 269 10.62 -1.67 12.13
C PHE A 269 9.91 -3.02 12.01
N ALA A 270 9.74 -3.49 10.79
CA ALA A 270 9.15 -4.79 10.50
C ALA A 270 9.78 -5.44 9.26
N LEU A 271 9.69 -6.76 9.20
CA LEU A 271 9.96 -7.55 8.01
C LEU A 271 8.63 -7.97 7.40
N GLU A 272 8.44 -7.64 6.12
CA GLU A 272 7.33 -8.15 5.32
C GLU A 272 7.77 -9.41 4.61
N THR A 273 7.04 -10.50 4.78
CA THR A 273 7.30 -11.79 4.12
C THR A 273 6.10 -12.16 3.25
N ARG A 274 6.34 -12.38 1.96
CA ARG A 274 5.32 -12.85 1.00
C ARG A 274 5.72 -14.20 0.43
N GLY A 275 4.77 -15.12 0.36
CA GLY A 275 5.04 -16.44 -0.18
C GLY A 275 3.77 -17.24 -0.39
N LEU A 276 3.99 -18.51 -0.68
CA LEU A 276 2.93 -19.50 -0.82
C LEU A 276 2.97 -20.48 0.33
N TRP A 277 1.80 -20.92 0.76
CA TRP A 277 1.63 -22.05 1.66
C TRP A 277 1.05 -23.23 0.90
N ARG A 278 1.34 -24.40 1.36
CA ARG A 278 0.77 -25.68 0.90
C ARG A 278 0.34 -26.51 2.10
N MET A 279 -0.52 -27.46 1.84
CA MET A 279 -0.84 -28.48 2.82
C MET A 279 0.08 -29.68 2.57
N GLU A 280 0.78 -30.15 3.60
CA GLU A 280 1.44 -31.45 3.57
C GLU A 280 0.40 -32.55 3.55
N GLU A 281 0.56 -33.55 2.70
CA GLU A 281 -0.34 -34.69 2.50
C GLU A 281 -1.75 -34.30 2.01
N ASP A 282 -1.93 -33.09 1.41
CA ASP A 282 -3.20 -32.64 0.82
C ASP A 282 -2.95 -31.65 -0.32
N PHE A 283 -3.96 -31.43 -1.19
CA PHE A 283 -3.86 -30.57 -2.38
C PHE A 283 -4.34 -29.14 -2.17
N MET A 284 -4.18 -28.61 -0.97
CA MET A 284 -4.55 -27.23 -0.64
C MET A 284 -3.33 -26.34 -0.63
N GLY A 285 -3.51 -25.08 -1.07
CA GLY A 285 -2.45 -24.07 -1.04
C GLY A 285 -2.97 -22.70 -1.41
N GLY A 286 -2.13 -21.69 -1.22
CA GLY A 286 -2.48 -20.32 -1.53
C GLY A 286 -1.41 -19.32 -1.09
N PRO A 287 -1.65 -18.01 -1.24
CA PRO A 287 -0.73 -16.98 -0.78
C PRO A 287 -0.83 -16.75 0.72
N PHE A 288 0.30 -16.33 1.30
CA PHE A 288 0.36 -15.71 2.61
C PHE A 288 1.12 -14.39 2.55
N LEU A 289 0.81 -13.51 3.50
CA LEU A 289 1.54 -12.27 3.77
C LEU A 289 1.72 -12.17 5.28
N SER A 290 2.94 -11.95 5.73
CA SER A 290 3.29 -11.85 7.15
C SER A 290 4.10 -10.59 7.43
N TYR A 291 3.83 -9.95 8.57
CA TYR A 291 4.64 -8.87 9.14
C TYR A 291 5.25 -9.35 10.45
N THR A 292 6.57 -9.39 10.51
CA THR A 292 7.33 -9.63 11.74
C THR A 292 7.74 -8.27 12.30
N ILE A 293 7.06 -7.80 13.35
CA ILE A 293 7.17 -6.43 13.91
C ILE A 293 8.01 -6.49 15.17
N TYR A 294 9.01 -5.62 15.26
CA TYR A 294 9.89 -5.48 16.42
C TYR A 294 9.34 -4.45 17.40
N ASP A 295 8.58 -4.92 18.38
CA ASP A 295 8.02 -4.09 19.46
C ASP A 295 9.04 -3.99 20.62
N GLU A 296 10.09 -3.19 20.39
CA GLU A 296 11.20 -2.99 21.35
C GLU A 296 10.69 -2.48 22.70
N LYS A 297 9.67 -1.65 22.70
CA LYS A 297 9.08 -1.09 23.92
C LYS A 297 8.56 -2.17 24.87
N ASN A 298 7.99 -3.24 24.32
CA ASN A 298 7.42 -4.34 25.07
C ASN A 298 8.33 -5.57 25.06
N ASN A 299 9.56 -5.46 24.54
CA ASN A 299 10.57 -6.53 24.44
C ASN A 299 10.02 -7.81 23.80
N ARG A 300 9.31 -7.66 22.67
CA ARG A 300 8.68 -8.77 21.96
C ARG A 300 8.76 -8.63 20.44
N ILE A 301 8.61 -9.74 19.75
CA ILE A 301 8.32 -9.82 18.32
C ILE A 301 6.84 -10.13 18.19
N LEU A 302 6.13 -9.27 17.47
CA LEU A 302 4.72 -9.46 17.11
C LEU A 302 4.64 -9.86 15.64
N THR A 303 4.05 -11.03 15.37
CA THR A 303 3.80 -11.48 14.00
C THR A 303 2.31 -11.31 13.65
N VAL A 304 2.03 -10.65 12.53
CA VAL A 304 0.68 -10.54 11.97
C VAL A 304 0.69 -11.15 10.58
N GLU A 305 -0.02 -12.24 10.41
CA GLU A 305 -0.04 -12.99 9.15
C GLU A 305 -1.46 -13.10 8.60
N SER A 306 -1.58 -13.04 7.28
CA SER A 306 -2.79 -13.39 6.55
C SER A 306 -2.56 -14.60 5.65
N VAL A 307 -3.53 -15.51 5.64
CA VAL A 307 -3.51 -16.72 4.83
C VAL A 307 -4.81 -16.77 4.02
N LEU A 308 -4.68 -17.03 2.73
CA LEU A 308 -5.82 -17.10 1.81
C LEU A 308 -5.88 -18.46 1.12
N TYR A 309 -7.04 -19.12 1.23
CA TYR A 309 -7.41 -20.25 0.40
C TYR A 309 -8.55 -19.87 -0.55
N GLY A 310 -8.42 -20.19 -1.82
CA GLY A 310 -9.43 -19.86 -2.83
C GLY A 310 -9.04 -20.42 -4.20
N PRO A 311 -9.27 -21.73 -4.45
CA PRO A 311 -8.73 -22.40 -5.63
C PRO A 311 -9.24 -21.82 -6.96
N THR A 312 -10.45 -21.27 -6.98
CA THR A 312 -11.10 -20.70 -8.18
C THR A 312 -11.19 -19.18 -8.15
N ALA A 313 -10.77 -18.52 -7.07
CA ALA A 313 -10.84 -17.08 -6.94
C ALA A 313 -9.59 -16.38 -7.49
N LYS A 314 -9.78 -15.19 -8.08
CA LYS A 314 -8.70 -14.23 -8.24
C LYS A 314 -8.26 -13.75 -6.86
N LYS A 315 -6.96 -13.73 -6.58
CA LYS A 315 -6.41 -13.55 -5.24
C LYS A 315 -5.85 -12.16 -5.01
N ARG A 316 -5.34 -11.50 -6.04
CA ARG A 316 -4.69 -10.18 -5.96
C ARG A 316 -5.48 -9.18 -5.11
N ASN A 317 -6.76 -8.96 -5.45
CA ASN A 317 -7.56 -7.97 -4.73
C ASN A 317 -7.91 -8.42 -3.30
N VAL A 318 -8.07 -9.72 -3.05
CA VAL A 318 -8.30 -10.26 -1.71
C VAL A 318 -7.06 -10.09 -0.84
N VAL A 319 -5.87 -10.41 -1.37
CA VAL A 319 -4.59 -10.19 -0.67
C VAL A 319 -4.39 -8.71 -0.36
N LEU A 320 -4.70 -7.81 -1.31
CA LEU A 320 -4.62 -6.36 -1.08
C LEU A 320 -5.58 -5.89 0.05
N GLU A 321 -6.80 -6.43 0.11
CA GLU A 321 -7.73 -6.13 1.20
C GLU A 321 -7.21 -6.63 2.55
N MET A 322 -6.65 -7.84 2.61
CA MET A 322 -6.04 -8.39 3.82
C MET A 322 -4.81 -7.58 4.24
N GLU A 323 -3.96 -7.19 3.29
CA GLU A 323 -2.83 -6.30 3.55
C GLU A 323 -3.29 -4.95 4.13
N ALA A 324 -4.31 -4.34 3.56
CA ALA A 324 -4.86 -3.08 4.06
C ALA A 324 -5.40 -3.21 5.49
N MET A 325 -6.00 -4.35 5.85
CA MET A 325 -6.42 -4.66 7.22
C MET A 325 -5.23 -4.77 8.16
N MET A 326 -4.21 -5.55 7.82
CA MET A 326 -3.02 -5.74 8.65
C MET A 326 -2.23 -4.45 8.83
N ARG A 327 -2.03 -3.67 7.77
CA ARG A 327 -1.36 -2.35 7.84
C ARG A 327 -2.16 -1.29 8.60
N SER A 328 -3.41 -1.56 8.97
CA SER A 328 -4.20 -0.66 9.81
C SER A 328 -3.90 -0.79 11.31
N ILE A 329 -3.05 -1.73 11.68
CA ILE A 329 -2.69 -2.02 13.08
C ILE A 329 -2.15 -0.77 13.77
N LYS A 330 -2.54 -0.61 15.05
CA LYS A 330 -2.02 0.39 15.99
C LYS A 330 -1.61 -0.32 17.27
N LEU A 331 -0.38 -0.15 17.65
CA LEU A 331 0.26 -0.69 18.85
C LEU A 331 0.37 0.36 19.96
#